data_4c98a811d7e4fd885c005d7289913f7a
#
_entry.id   4c98a811d7e4fd885c005d7289913f7a
#
_cell.length_a   1.000
_cell.length_b   1.000
_cell.length_c   1.000
_cell.angle_alpha   90.00
_cell.angle_beta   90.00
_cell.angle_gamma   90.00
#
_symmetry.space_group_name_H-M   'P 1'
#
loop_
_entity.id
_entity.type
_entity.pdbx_description
1 polymer ?
#
loop_
_entity_poly.entity_id
_entity_poly.type
_entity_poly.pdbx_seq_one_letter_code
_entity_poly.pdbx_strand_id
1 'polypeptide(L)'
;MVNSIVTLQGGFPVSPQHSYNPSNNGDTRNPVRPLANPAFTGPVILGSPSQWFNPNAFLAPANTAANGGFYGNVGRDTLIGPGLATWDFSVLKDTRIREQLNLEFRAEIFNLLDRANFNLPNAVVFTPSGVSPTAGVITSTSTTSRQVQFGLKLLW
;
A
#
# COMPACT_ATOMS: atom_id res chain seq x y z
N MET A 1 11.03 29.11 -15.55
CA MET A 1 9.94 28.14 -15.76
C MET A 1 9.70 27.40 -14.46
N VAL A 2 8.43 27.12 -14.12
CA VAL A 2 8.06 26.35 -12.92
C VAL A 2 7.16 25.21 -13.36
N ASN A 3 7.39 24.00 -12.85
CA ASN A 3 6.55 22.83 -13.09
C ASN A 3 6.12 22.25 -11.76
N SER A 4 4.92 21.68 -11.74
CA SER A 4 4.35 21.04 -10.54
C SER A 4 3.49 19.86 -10.96
N ILE A 5 3.68 18.71 -10.31
CA ILE A 5 2.90 17.50 -10.53
C ILE A 5 2.34 17.06 -9.19
N VAL A 6 1.02 16.92 -9.11
CA VAL A 6 0.34 16.36 -7.93
C VAL A 6 -0.30 15.05 -8.36
N THR A 7 0.01 13.98 -7.63
CA THR A 7 -0.60 12.66 -7.81
C THR A 7 -1.40 12.30 -6.58
N LEU A 8 -2.70 12.05 -6.75
CA LEU A 8 -3.60 11.58 -5.71
C LEU A 8 -4.25 10.28 -6.18
N GLN A 9 -4.16 9.24 -5.36
CA GLN A 9 -4.72 7.93 -5.69
C GLN A 9 -5.39 7.32 -4.47
N GLY A 10 -6.58 6.72 -4.65
CA GLY A 10 -7.22 5.90 -3.63
C GLY A 10 -6.41 4.65 -3.31
N GLY A 11 -6.68 4.03 -2.16
CA GLY A 11 -6.04 2.78 -1.79
C GLY A 11 -6.41 1.64 -2.72
N PHE A 12 -5.49 0.71 -2.95
CA PHE A 12 -5.77 -0.51 -3.68
C PHE A 12 -6.59 -1.49 -2.85
N PRO A 13 -7.44 -2.30 -3.49
CA PRO A 13 -8.19 -3.35 -2.82
C PRO A 13 -7.26 -4.46 -2.30
N VAL A 14 -7.63 -5.03 -1.16
CA VAL A 14 -6.91 -6.12 -0.49
C VAL A 14 -7.89 -7.22 -0.14
N SER A 15 -7.54 -8.46 -0.46
CA SER A 15 -8.31 -9.64 -0.10
C SER A 15 -7.69 -10.31 1.13
N PRO A 16 -8.36 -10.34 2.29
CA PRO A 16 -7.87 -11.11 3.43
C PRO A 16 -7.82 -12.61 3.10
N GLN A 17 -6.77 -13.29 3.56
CA GLN A 17 -6.50 -14.67 3.15
C GLN A 17 -5.83 -15.50 4.23
N HIS A 18 -5.84 -16.81 4.02
CA HIS A 18 -5.02 -17.77 4.76
C HIS A 18 -3.66 -17.94 4.08
N SER A 19 -2.63 -18.26 4.85
CA SER A 19 -1.32 -18.69 4.32
C SER A 19 -1.30 -20.17 3.91
N TYR A 20 -2.37 -20.90 4.16
CA TYR A 20 -2.53 -22.32 3.88
C TYR A 20 -3.88 -22.58 3.23
N ASN A 21 -4.06 -23.79 2.70
CA ASN A 21 -5.33 -24.19 2.08
C ASN A 21 -6.13 -25.07 3.05
N PRO A 22 -7.05 -24.49 3.85
CA PRO A 22 -7.88 -25.26 4.78
C PRO A 22 -8.87 -26.17 4.06
N SER A 23 -9.19 -25.91 2.80
CA SER A 23 -10.14 -26.73 2.01
C SER A 23 -9.56 -28.05 1.50
N ASN A 24 -8.24 -28.16 1.50
CA ASN A 24 -7.50 -29.33 1.00
C ASN A 24 -7.95 -29.82 -0.39
N ASN A 25 -8.42 -28.90 -1.23
CA ASN A 25 -8.92 -29.18 -2.59
C ASN A 25 -7.81 -29.30 -3.64
N GLY A 26 -6.54 -29.26 -3.24
CA GLY A 26 -5.39 -29.28 -4.13
C GLY A 26 -5.08 -27.96 -4.84
N ASP A 27 -5.89 -26.93 -4.68
CA ASP A 27 -5.61 -25.62 -5.26
C ASP A 27 -4.59 -24.85 -4.38
N THR A 28 -3.39 -24.68 -4.90
CA THR A 28 -2.31 -23.92 -4.27
C THR A 28 -2.15 -22.49 -4.83
N ARG A 29 -2.93 -22.14 -5.85
CA ARG A 29 -2.80 -20.86 -6.56
C ARG A 29 -3.73 -19.79 -6.02
N ASN A 30 -4.92 -20.20 -5.56
CA ASN A 30 -5.92 -19.28 -5.05
C ASN A 30 -5.98 -19.39 -3.52
N PRO A 31 -5.55 -18.35 -2.78
CA PRO A 31 -5.60 -18.37 -1.34
C PRO A 31 -7.07 -18.46 -0.87
N VAL A 32 -7.31 -19.29 0.11
CA VAL A 32 -8.62 -19.39 0.76
C VAL A 32 -8.84 -18.14 1.61
N ARG A 33 -10.03 -17.59 1.52
CA ARG A 33 -10.43 -16.41 2.28
C ARG A 33 -11.03 -16.83 3.62
N PRO A 34 -10.96 -15.99 4.66
CA PRO A 34 -11.56 -16.26 5.94
C PRO A 34 -13.08 -16.12 5.94
N LEU A 35 -13.71 -16.50 7.04
CA LEU A 35 -15.08 -16.14 7.36
C LEU A 35 -15.10 -14.72 7.96
N ALA A 36 -16.14 -13.96 7.69
CA ALA A 36 -16.46 -12.77 8.45
C ALA A 36 -16.89 -13.17 9.87
N ASN A 37 -16.37 -12.45 10.88
CA ASN A 37 -16.76 -12.67 12.27
C ASN A 37 -18.08 -11.93 12.58
N PRO A 38 -19.21 -12.61 12.75
CA PRO A 38 -20.50 -11.95 13.01
C PRO A 38 -20.58 -11.31 14.39
N ALA A 39 -19.74 -11.70 15.31
CA ALA A 39 -19.66 -11.13 16.67
C ALA A 39 -18.77 -9.88 16.73
N PHE A 40 -18.05 -9.56 15.65
CA PHE A 40 -17.17 -8.40 15.62
C PHE A 40 -17.95 -7.13 15.31
N THR A 41 -17.89 -6.15 16.21
CA THR A 41 -18.62 -4.87 16.12
C THR A 41 -17.71 -3.65 15.97
N GLY A 42 -16.40 -3.84 15.97
CA GLY A 42 -15.41 -2.76 15.85
C GLY A 42 -15.11 -2.33 14.40
N PRO A 43 -14.30 -1.30 14.21
CA PRO A 43 -13.84 -0.92 12.89
C PRO A 43 -12.92 -1.99 12.30
N VAL A 44 -13.21 -2.41 11.08
CA VAL A 44 -12.38 -3.40 10.36
C VAL A 44 -11.08 -2.74 9.91
N ILE A 45 -11.13 -1.53 9.36
CA ILE A 45 -9.96 -0.75 8.97
C ILE A 45 -9.54 0.14 10.14
N LEU A 46 -8.28 -0.01 10.59
CA LEU A 46 -7.69 0.77 11.68
C LEU A 46 -6.84 1.93 11.15
N GLY A 47 -6.29 1.80 9.95
CA GLY A 47 -5.52 2.84 9.27
C GLY A 47 -4.11 3.07 9.82
N SER A 48 -3.61 2.20 10.70
CA SER A 48 -2.25 2.28 11.23
C SER A 48 -1.30 1.37 10.46
N PRO A 49 -0.06 1.80 10.14
CA PRO A 49 0.92 0.92 9.50
C PRO A 49 1.28 -0.30 10.34
N SER A 50 1.22 -0.20 11.68
CA SER A 50 1.46 -1.33 12.58
C SER A 50 0.32 -2.35 12.57
N GLN A 51 -0.89 -1.93 12.18
CA GLN A 51 -2.06 -2.78 12.03
C GLN A 51 -3.11 -2.05 11.17
N TRP A 52 -3.09 -2.27 9.88
CA TRP A 52 -3.98 -1.58 8.94
C TRP A 52 -5.44 -2.01 9.08
N PHE A 53 -5.67 -3.30 9.33
CA PHE A 53 -7.00 -3.86 9.59
C PHE A 53 -6.98 -4.75 10.83
N ASN A 54 -8.16 -4.92 11.44
CA ASN A 54 -8.32 -5.73 12.64
C ASN A 54 -8.52 -7.22 12.27
N PRO A 55 -7.59 -8.12 12.61
CA PRO A 55 -7.74 -9.54 12.31
C PRO A 55 -8.91 -10.21 13.04
N ASN A 56 -9.37 -9.65 14.18
CA ASN A 56 -10.53 -10.17 14.91
C ASN A 56 -11.86 -10.02 14.16
N ALA A 57 -11.88 -9.21 13.08
CA ALA A 57 -13.01 -9.13 12.16
C ALA A 57 -13.23 -10.42 11.35
N PHE A 58 -12.29 -11.37 11.45
CA PHE A 58 -12.28 -12.59 10.65
C PHE A 58 -12.19 -13.83 11.55
N LEU A 59 -12.71 -14.96 11.03
CA LEU A 59 -12.59 -16.27 11.63
C LEU A 59 -11.99 -17.25 10.62
N ALA A 60 -11.21 -18.19 11.12
CA ALA A 60 -10.79 -19.32 10.30
C ALA A 60 -11.99 -20.24 10.02
N PRO A 61 -12.19 -20.75 8.78
CA PRO A 61 -13.19 -21.78 8.54
C PRO A 61 -12.90 -22.98 9.46
N ALA A 62 -13.93 -23.39 10.19
CA ALA A 62 -13.83 -24.62 10.95
C ALA A 62 -13.81 -25.77 9.96
N ASN A 63 -12.79 -26.57 9.98
CA ASN A 63 -12.51 -27.67 9.06
C ASN A 63 -13.47 -28.87 9.22
N THR A 64 -14.76 -28.59 9.45
CA THR A 64 -15.80 -29.59 9.71
C THR A 64 -16.98 -29.38 8.75
N ALA A 65 -17.52 -30.48 8.23
CA ALA A 65 -18.70 -30.48 7.40
C ALA A 65 -19.94 -29.86 8.10
N ALA A 66 -19.96 -29.85 9.43
CA ALA A 66 -21.01 -29.28 10.25
C ALA A 66 -21.13 -27.75 10.17
N ASN A 67 -20.05 -27.05 9.80
CA ASN A 67 -20.01 -25.57 9.72
C ASN A 67 -19.98 -25.04 8.29
N GLY A 68 -20.55 -25.76 7.33
CA GLY A 68 -20.68 -25.25 5.95
C GLY A 68 -19.42 -25.30 5.11
N GLY A 69 -18.37 -26.01 5.59
CA GLY A 69 -17.23 -26.32 4.75
C GLY A 69 -15.96 -25.52 5.00
N PHE A 70 -15.08 -25.69 4.10
CA PHE A 70 -13.68 -25.33 4.14
C PHE A 70 -13.39 -23.94 3.55
N TYR A 71 -14.42 -23.23 3.10
CA TYR A 71 -14.30 -21.94 2.44
C TYR A 71 -14.86 -20.82 3.30
N GLY A 72 -14.16 -19.69 3.30
CA GLY A 72 -14.68 -18.49 3.94
C GLY A 72 -15.69 -17.75 3.05
N ASN A 73 -16.46 -16.89 3.67
CA ASN A 73 -17.50 -16.09 3.03
C ASN A 73 -17.10 -14.62 2.79
N VAL A 74 -15.91 -14.22 3.23
CA VAL A 74 -15.40 -12.87 2.96
C VAL A 74 -15.18 -12.70 1.46
N GLY A 75 -15.67 -11.60 0.89
CA GLY A 75 -15.50 -11.29 -0.52
C GLY A 75 -14.03 -11.07 -0.91
N ARG A 76 -13.76 -11.08 -2.21
CA ARG A 76 -12.49 -10.58 -2.73
C ARG A 76 -12.49 -9.06 -2.59
N ASP A 77 -11.29 -8.49 -2.39
CA ASP A 77 -11.07 -7.05 -2.47
C ASP A 77 -11.97 -6.22 -1.55
N THR A 78 -12.29 -6.80 -0.38
CA THR A 78 -13.19 -6.16 0.60
C THR A 78 -12.52 -5.15 1.50
N LEU A 79 -11.20 -5.18 1.60
CA LEU A 79 -10.43 -4.18 2.34
C LEU A 79 -9.81 -3.19 1.37
N ILE A 80 -9.66 -1.94 1.82
CA ILE A 80 -8.96 -0.91 1.06
C ILE A 80 -7.66 -0.57 1.79
N GLY A 81 -6.56 -0.68 1.07
CA GLY A 81 -5.23 -0.31 1.55
C GLY A 81 -5.01 1.21 1.61
N PRO A 82 -3.79 1.64 1.94
CA PRO A 82 -3.42 3.05 1.95
C PRO A 82 -3.55 3.70 0.58
N GLY A 83 -3.98 4.96 0.57
CA GLY A 83 -3.92 5.82 -0.61
C GLY A 83 -2.53 6.44 -0.80
N LEU A 84 -2.27 6.96 -1.99
CA LEU A 84 -1.04 7.63 -2.36
C LEU A 84 -1.30 9.11 -2.60
N ALA A 85 -0.41 9.97 -2.09
CA ALA A 85 -0.37 11.38 -2.43
C ALA A 85 1.09 11.83 -2.53
N THR A 86 1.47 12.33 -3.70
CA THR A 86 2.79 12.95 -3.93
C THR A 86 2.62 14.31 -4.56
N TRP A 87 3.57 15.18 -4.27
CA TRP A 87 3.69 16.47 -4.92
C TRP A 87 5.15 16.68 -5.31
N ASP A 88 5.38 16.73 -6.63
CA ASP A 88 6.70 17.00 -7.20
C ASP A 88 6.73 18.42 -7.74
N PHE A 89 7.83 19.11 -7.53
CA PHE A 89 7.99 20.50 -7.86
C PHE A 89 9.36 20.76 -8.50
N SER A 90 9.39 21.58 -9.55
CA SER A 90 10.66 21.96 -10.16
C SER A 90 10.68 23.42 -10.60
N VAL A 91 11.85 24.02 -10.49
CA VAL A 91 12.15 25.35 -10.98
C VAL A 91 13.33 25.25 -11.93
N LEU A 92 13.19 25.89 -13.10
CA LEU A 92 14.23 26.01 -14.09
C LEU A 92 14.42 27.50 -14.41
N LYS A 93 15.68 27.97 -14.35
CA LYS A 93 16.05 29.33 -14.69
C LYS A 93 17.17 29.33 -15.72
N ASP A 94 16.91 29.92 -16.88
CA ASP A 94 17.90 30.21 -17.90
C ASP A 94 18.40 31.64 -17.70
N THR A 95 19.71 31.81 -17.69
CA THR A 95 20.36 33.11 -17.55
C THR A 95 21.41 33.25 -18.64
N ARG A 96 21.22 34.23 -19.51
CA ARG A 96 22.21 34.59 -20.54
C ARG A 96 23.37 35.35 -19.87
N ILE A 97 24.56 34.79 -19.94
CA ILE A 97 25.77 35.39 -19.38
C ILE A 97 26.49 36.24 -20.46
N ARG A 98 26.56 35.71 -21.69
CA ARG A 98 27.11 36.39 -22.88
C ARG A 98 26.33 35.96 -24.12
N GLU A 99 26.64 36.55 -25.30
CA GLU A 99 25.91 36.28 -26.54
C GLU A 99 25.79 34.79 -26.90
N GLN A 100 26.81 33.99 -26.59
CA GLN A 100 26.87 32.57 -26.87
C GLN A 100 26.95 31.71 -25.61
N LEU A 101 26.77 32.30 -24.41
CA LEU A 101 26.91 31.60 -23.16
C LEU A 101 25.65 31.73 -22.31
N ASN A 102 24.94 30.62 -22.13
CA ASN A 102 23.75 30.53 -21.28
C ASN A 102 24.00 29.57 -20.12
N LEU A 103 23.53 29.95 -18.94
CA LEU A 103 23.54 29.15 -17.74
C LEU A 103 22.12 28.72 -17.43
N GLU A 104 21.86 27.43 -17.45
CA GLU A 104 20.63 26.79 -16.99
C GLU A 104 20.81 26.29 -15.57
N PHE A 105 20.03 26.80 -14.65
CA PHE A 105 19.93 26.27 -13.30
C PHE A 105 18.61 25.53 -13.14
N ARG A 106 18.64 24.32 -12.56
CA ARG A 106 17.47 23.49 -12.27
C ARG A 106 17.49 23.08 -10.81
N ALA A 107 16.34 23.23 -10.14
CA ALA A 107 16.07 22.69 -8.83
C ALA A 107 14.82 21.80 -8.92
N GLU A 108 14.92 20.56 -8.48
CA GLU A 108 13.83 19.58 -8.50
C GLU A 108 13.64 19.01 -7.10
N ILE A 109 12.40 18.93 -6.66
CA ILE A 109 12.01 18.41 -5.35
C ILE A 109 10.94 17.36 -5.59
N PHE A 110 11.27 16.11 -5.31
CA PHE A 110 10.34 14.99 -5.36
C PHE A 110 9.77 14.73 -3.98
N ASN A 111 8.48 14.41 -3.92
CA ASN A 111 7.73 14.24 -2.68
C ASN A 111 7.91 15.47 -1.75
N LEU A 112 7.54 16.64 -2.24
CA LEU A 112 7.72 17.95 -1.57
C LEU A 112 7.21 17.94 -0.13
N LEU A 113 6.09 17.26 0.13
CA LEU A 113 5.46 17.18 1.46
C LEU A 113 6.13 16.16 2.39
N ASP A 114 7.14 15.41 1.90
CA ASP A 114 7.79 14.33 2.64
C ASP A 114 6.81 13.31 3.23
N ARG A 115 5.74 13.04 2.49
CA ARG A 115 4.69 12.12 2.94
C ARG A 115 5.14 10.68 2.77
N ALA A 116 5.01 9.89 3.82
CA ALA A 116 5.12 8.44 3.73
C ALA A 116 3.87 7.86 3.04
N ASN A 117 4.04 7.35 1.82
CA ASN A 117 3.01 6.61 1.09
C ASN A 117 3.26 5.12 1.33
N PHE A 118 2.38 4.48 2.07
CA PHE A 118 2.55 3.10 2.49
C PHE A 118 2.20 2.11 1.38
N ASN A 119 2.89 0.96 1.35
CA ASN A 119 2.52 -0.19 0.56
C ASN A 119 1.27 -0.89 1.12
N LEU A 120 0.83 -1.95 0.45
CA LEU A 120 -0.30 -2.76 0.92
C LEU A 120 0.06 -3.47 2.22
N PRO A 121 -0.92 -3.62 3.13
CA PRO A 121 -0.76 -4.41 4.34
C PRO A 121 -0.62 -5.89 4.02
N ASN A 122 0.03 -6.63 4.91
CA ASN A 122 0.04 -8.08 4.84
C ASN A 122 -1.39 -8.61 4.93
N ALA A 123 -1.87 -9.23 3.85
CA ALA A 123 -3.22 -9.75 3.71
C ALA A 123 -3.45 -11.09 4.42
N VAL A 124 -2.37 -11.75 4.89
CA VAL A 124 -2.47 -13.04 5.58
C VAL A 124 -3.02 -12.84 6.97
N VAL A 125 -4.27 -13.27 7.18
CA VAL A 125 -4.95 -13.21 8.49
C VAL A 125 -4.65 -14.44 9.33
N PHE A 126 -4.63 -15.62 8.70
CA PHE A 126 -4.43 -16.89 9.42
C PHE A 126 -3.27 -17.70 8.85
N THR A 127 -2.55 -18.30 9.75
CA THR A 127 -1.51 -19.33 9.51
C THR A 127 -1.99 -20.67 10.08
N PRO A 128 -1.31 -21.79 9.82
CA PRO A 128 -1.62 -23.06 10.46
C PRO A 128 -1.60 -23.01 12.00
N SER A 129 -0.86 -22.05 12.57
CA SER A 129 -0.71 -21.85 14.01
C SER A 129 -1.75 -20.90 14.61
N GLY A 130 -2.66 -20.34 13.81
CA GLY A 130 -3.69 -19.38 14.24
C GLY A 130 -3.58 -18.02 13.57
N VAL A 131 -3.98 -16.96 14.26
CA VAL A 131 -3.90 -15.59 13.75
C VAL A 131 -2.45 -15.22 13.45
N SER A 132 -2.21 -14.69 12.25
CA SER A 132 -0.88 -14.23 11.86
C SER A 132 -0.45 -13.03 12.72
N PRO A 133 0.73 -13.05 13.34
CA PRO A 133 1.23 -11.92 14.13
C PRO A 133 1.51 -10.68 13.28
N THR A 134 1.58 -10.83 11.96
CA THR A 134 1.82 -9.74 11.01
C THR A 134 0.58 -9.40 10.18
N ALA A 135 -0.60 -9.89 10.57
CA ALA A 135 -1.85 -9.57 9.87
C ALA A 135 -2.10 -8.05 9.87
N GLY A 136 -2.24 -7.48 8.70
CA GLY A 136 -2.47 -6.04 8.53
C GLY A 136 -1.23 -5.15 8.73
N VAL A 137 -0.05 -5.70 8.97
CA VAL A 137 1.19 -4.92 9.14
C VAL A 137 1.71 -4.45 7.77
N ILE A 138 2.13 -3.18 7.71
CA ILE A 138 2.81 -2.59 6.55
C ILE A 138 4.27 -2.36 6.93
N THR A 139 5.20 -2.90 6.15
CA THR A 139 6.64 -2.88 6.43
C THR A 139 7.44 -2.00 5.47
N SER A 140 6.79 -1.41 4.48
CA SER A 140 7.46 -0.61 3.46
C SER A 140 6.58 0.50 2.91
N THR A 141 7.21 1.46 2.25
CA THR A 141 6.55 2.54 1.51
C THR A 141 6.58 2.26 0.02
N SER A 142 5.61 2.79 -0.71
CA SER A 142 5.50 2.72 -2.17
C SER A 142 6.28 3.82 -2.88
N THR A 143 6.63 4.89 -2.15
CA THR A 143 7.43 6.00 -2.65
C THR A 143 8.63 6.23 -1.74
N THR A 144 9.66 6.88 -2.29
CA THR A 144 10.82 7.34 -1.52
C THR A 144 10.46 8.53 -0.64
N SER A 145 11.28 8.81 0.37
CA SER A 145 11.28 10.07 1.11
C SER A 145 11.58 11.24 0.15
N ARG A 146 11.39 12.46 0.62
CA ARG A 146 11.70 13.66 -0.16
C ARG A 146 13.13 13.62 -0.68
N GLN A 147 13.27 13.90 -1.98
CA GLN A 147 14.56 14.03 -2.66
C GLN A 147 14.65 15.43 -3.25
N VAL A 148 15.81 16.03 -3.11
CA VAL A 148 16.12 17.34 -3.70
C VAL A 148 17.35 17.18 -4.57
N GLN A 149 17.25 17.62 -5.83
CA GLN A 149 18.41 17.64 -6.72
C GLN A 149 18.57 19.01 -7.36
N PHE A 150 19.82 19.37 -7.59
CA PHE A 150 20.19 20.59 -8.30
C PHE A 150 20.98 20.21 -9.54
N GLY A 151 20.69 20.88 -10.63
CA GLY A 151 21.40 20.77 -11.89
C GLY A 151 21.91 22.13 -12.35
N LEU A 152 23.12 22.16 -12.87
CA LEU A 152 23.70 23.32 -13.50
C LEU A 152 24.26 22.90 -14.86
N LYS A 153 23.82 23.59 -15.92
CA LYS A 153 24.24 23.32 -17.28
C LYS A 153 24.72 24.60 -17.93
N LEU A 154 25.88 24.53 -18.51
CA LEU A 154 26.48 25.61 -19.28
C LEU A 154 26.33 25.28 -20.76
N LEU A 155 25.76 26.21 -21.52
CA LEU A 155 25.53 26.08 -22.96
C LEU A 155 26.34 27.17 -23.65
N TRP A 156 27.20 26.82 -24.60
CA TRP A 156 28.04 27.72 -25.39
C TRP A 156 27.90 27.44 -26.88
#